data_6bc450af095c9021607360fff08ed24f
#
_entry.id   6bc450af095c9021607360fff08ed24f
#
_cell.length_a   1.000
_cell.length_b   1.000
_cell.length_c   1.000
_cell.angle_alpha   90.00
_cell.angle_beta   90.00
_cell.angle_gamma   90.00
#
_symmetry.space_group_name_H-M   'P 1'
#
loop_
_entity.id
_entity.type
_entity.pdbx_description
1 polymer ?
#
loop_
_entity_poly.entity_id
_entity_poly.type
_entity_poly.pdbx_seq_one_letter_code
_entity_poly.pdbx_strand_id
1 'polypeptide(L)'
;ALVILSNIDGIYNGNPSDPDSSVIREIECGKTDLSEYVQTSKSSFGRGGMLTKCHIAQKVADEGIAVIIANGKKDNILPMLLAVDSDTVCTRFIPASKPVSSVKKWIAHSEGFAKGEIHINKGAEKALTAPKATSVLLVGVTRIEGDFEKDDIVKIMNEEGVQIGVGCTAYDSEEARKQIGQRDLKPLIHYDYLYLD
;
A
#
# COMPACT_ATOMS: atom_id res chain seq x y z
N ALA A 1 9.31 -8.07 9.60
CA ALA A 1 10.20 -7.48 8.58
C ALA A 1 10.16 -8.29 7.30
N LEU A 2 10.32 -7.62 6.15
CA LEU A 2 10.53 -8.24 4.84
C LEU A 2 12.02 -8.23 4.51
N VAL A 3 12.59 -9.37 4.10
CA VAL A 3 13.98 -9.44 3.63
C VAL A 3 13.98 -9.75 2.13
N ILE A 4 14.57 -8.87 1.33
CA ILE A 4 14.74 -9.03 -0.12
C ILE A 4 16.20 -9.39 -0.38
N LEU A 5 16.44 -10.63 -0.78
CA LEU A 5 17.78 -11.08 -1.16
C LEU A 5 18.07 -10.71 -2.61
N SER A 6 19.21 -10.07 -2.81
CA SER A 6 19.72 -9.59 -4.09
C SER A 6 21.10 -10.21 -4.40
N ASN A 7 21.69 -9.86 -5.52
CA ASN A 7 23.06 -10.25 -5.91
C ASN A 7 24.13 -9.22 -5.53
N ILE A 8 23.72 -8.12 -4.88
CA ILE A 8 24.60 -7.06 -4.36
C ILE A 8 24.21 -6.73 -2.92
N ASP A 9 25.09 -6.08 -2.17
CA ASP A 9 24.96 -5.89 -0.72
C ASP A 9 23.80 -5.00 -0.28
N GLY A 10 23.25 -4.18 -1.19
CA GLY A 10 22.15 -3.27 -0.92
C GLY A 10 21.97 -2.28 -2.06
N ILE A 11 21.39 -1.13 -1.76
CA ILE A 11 21.29 0.01 -2.69
C ILE A 11 22.55 0.85 -2.54
N TYR A 12 23.20 1.15 -3.66
CA TYR A 12 24.40 1.98 -3.71
C TYR A 12 24.06 3.42 -4.07
N ASN A 13 24.83 4.36 -3.58
CA ASN A 13 24.75 5.78 -3.94
C ASN A 13 25.34 6.11 -5.33
N GLY A 14 25.72 5.09 -6.10
CA GLY A 14 26.29 5.17 -7.44
C GLY A 14 26.39 3.79 -8.08
N ASN A 15 27.25 3.64 -9.10
CA ASN A 15 27.47 2.34 -9.72
C ASN A 15 28.19 1.40 -8.73
N PRO A 16 27.67 0.20 -8.43
CA PRO A 16 28.33 -0.77 -7.53
C PRO A 16 29.75 -1.17 -7.92
N SER A 17 30.13 -0.98 -9.18
CA SER A 17 31.48 -1.26 -9.67
C SER A 17 32.44 -0.09 -9.49
N ASP A 18 31.96 1.04 -9.02
CA ASP A 18 32.79 2.23 -8.75
C ASP A 18 33.38 2.13 -7.33
N PRO A 19 34.72 2.25 -7.15
CA PRO A 19 35.35 2.21 -5.84
C PRO A 19 34.87 3.29 -4.87
N ASP A 20 34.37 4.42 -5.38
CA ASP A 20 33.84 5.51 -4.57
C ASP A 20 32.36 5.32 -4.18
N SER A 21 31.71 4.30 -4.72
CA SER A 21 30.34 3.97 -4.38
C SER A 21 30.23 3.18 -3.07
N SER A 22 29.26 3.54 -2.25
CA SER A 22 28.97 2.87 -0.98
C SER A 22 27.51 2.47 -0.87
N VAL A 23 27.23 1.45 -0.05
CA VAL A 23 25.86 1.04 0.25
C VAL A 23 25.18 2.07 1.13
N ILE A 24 23.99 2.53 0.71
CA ILE A 24 23.11 3.35 1.53
C ILE A 24 22.53 2.44 2.62
N ARG A 25 22.91 2.70 3.87
CA ARG A 25 22.59 1.83 5.00
C ARG A 25 21.13 1.93 5.44
N GLU A 26 20.58 3.16 5.41
CA GLU A 26 19.21 3.44 5.86
C GLU A 26 18.50 4.36 4.87
N ILE A 27 17.21 4.10 4.65
CA ILE A 27 16.32 4.90 3.81
C ILE A 27 15.06 5.16 4.63
N GLU A 28 14.76 6.43 4.89
CA GLU A 28 13.54 6.86 5.54
C GLU A 28 12.41 7.03 4.52
N CYS A 29 11.24 6.47 4.82
CA CYS A 29 10.05 6.60 3.99
C CYS A 29 9.64 8.06 3.80
N GLY A 30 9.30 8.43 2.55
CA GLY A 30 8.80 9.77 2.18
C GLY A 30 9.85 10.88 2.14
N LYS A 31 11.11 10.62 2.49
CA LYS A 31 12.15 11.65 2.52
C LYS A 31 13.24 11.52 1.46
N THR A 32 13.35 10.37 0.82
CA THR A 32 14.45 10.08 -0.10
C THR A 32 13.90 9.85 -1.51
N ASP A 33 14.33 10.67 -2.47
CA ASP A 33 14.11 10.39 -3.89
C ASP A 33 15.11 9.32 -4.34
N LEU A 34 14.62 8.11 -4.50
CA LEU A 34 15.41 6.95 -4.89
C LEU A 34 15.77 6.94 -6.38
N SER A 35 15.16 7.80 -7.19
CA SER A 35 15.41 7.86 -8.64
C SER A 35 16.84 8.31 -8.96
N GLU A 36 17.47 9.13 -8.10
CA GLU A 36 18.86 9.57 -8.25
C GLU A 36 19.86 8.42 -8.00
N TYR A 37 19.55 7.48 -7.13
CA TYR A 37 20.46 6.42 -6.71
C TYR A 37 20.35 5.16 -7.56
N VAL A 38 19.23 4.97 -8.22
CA VAL A 38 18.97 3.78 -9.04
C VAL A 38 19.29 4.01 -10.51
N GLN A 39 20.13 5.00 -10.82
CA GLN A 39 20.59 5.21 -12.18
C GLN A 39 21.40 4.01 -12.68
N THR A 40 20.85 3.38 -13.73
CA THR A 40 21.60 2.79 -14.84
C THR A 40 22.32 1.47 -14.69
N SER A 41 22.02 0.58 -13.80
CA SER A 41 22.41 -0.82 -14.04
C SER A 41 21.21 -1.64 -14.54
N LYS A 42 21.00 -1.70 -15.84
CA LYS A 42 20.24 -2.80 -16.46
C LYS A 42 20.99 -4.09 -16.14
N SER A 43 20.63 -4.76 -15.06
CA SER A 43 21.12 -6.13 -14.82
C SER A 43 20.60 -7.01 -15.95
N SER A 44 21.48 -7.63 -16.70
CA SER A 44 21.19 -8.57 -17.79
C SER A 44 20.57 -9.88 -17.29
N PHE A 45 20.36 -10.04 -15.99
CA PHE A 45 19.84 -11.27 -15.39
C PHE A 45 18.72 -10.97 -14.38
N GLY A 46 17.51 -11.40 -14.68
CA GLY A 46 16.36 -11.47 -13.78
C GLY A 46 15.24 -10.46 -14.08
N ARG A 47 13.99 -10.92 -13.93
CA ARG A 47 12.77 -10.11 -14.02
C ARG A 47 12.65 -9.23 -12.77
N GLY A 48 13.11 -8.00 -12.81
CA GLY A 48 13.00 -7.03 -11.72
C GLY A 48 14.36 -6.42 -11.35
N GLY A 49 14.66 -5.26 -11.92
CA GLY A 49 15.84 -4.48 -11.61
C GLY A 49 15.85 -3.97 -10.16
N MET A 50 16.95 -3.33 -9.73
CA MET A 50 17.05 -2.72 -8.41
C MET A 50 15.92 -1.70 -8.17
N LEU A 51 15.52 -0.94 -9.19
CA LEU A 51 14.42 0.02 -9.12
C LEU A 51 13.11 -0.64 -8.66
N THR A 52 12.77 -1.81 -9.21
CA THR A 52 11.56 -2.56 -8.80
C THR A 52 11.64 -2.99 -7.33
N LYS A 53 12.83 -3.46 -6.88
CA LYS A 53 13.04 -3.84 -5.47
C LYS A 53 12.91 -2.64 -4.54
N CYS A 54 13.46 -1.48 -4.94
CA CYS A 54 13.34 -0.23 -4.19
C CYS A 54 11.89 0.21 -4.05
N HIS A 55 11.11 0.22 -5.14
CA HIS A 55 9.69 0.59 -5.11
C HIS A 55 8.87 -0.35 -4.21
N ILE A 56 9.11 -1.67 -4.30
CA ILE A 56 8.45 -2.65 -3.42
C ILE A 56 8.85 -2.41 -1.97
N ALA A 57 10.15 -2.23 -1.70
CA ALA A 57 10.66 -2.00 -0.36
C ALA A 57 10.08 -0.71 0.25
N GLN A 58 10.03 0.37 -0.52
CA GLN A 58 9.44 1.63 -0.09
C GLN A 58 7.96 1.47 0.22
N LYS A 59 7.17 0.90 -0.70
CA LYS A 59 5.74 0.65 -0.49
C LYS A 59 5.48 -0.15 0.79
N VAL A 60 6.23 -1.21 1.03
CA VAL A 60 6.08 -2.05 2.23
C VAL A 60 6.50 -1.30 3.50
N ALA A 61 7.54 -0.46 3.42
CA ALA A 61 7.98 0.33 4.56
C ALA A 61 7.01 1.46 4.90
N ASP A 62 6.37 2.10 3.89
CA ASP A 62 5.28 3.07 4.08
C ASP A 62 4.09 2.42 4.79
N GLU A 63 3.90 1.12 4.63
CA GLU A 63 2.92 0.33 5.37
C GLU A 63 3.33 0.00 6.82
N GLY A 64 4.46 0.49 7.30
CA GLY A 64 4.95 0.27 8.66
C GLY A 64 5.65 -1.08 8.86
N ILE A 65 6.13 -1.71 7.79
CA ILE A 65 6.90 -2.96 7.85
C ILE A 65 8.36 -2.67 7.50
N ALA A 66 9.29 -2.96 8.42
CA ALA A 66 10.72 -2.82 8.13
C ALA A 66 11.12 -3.72 6.94
N VAL A 67 11.89 -3.16 5.99
CA VAL A 67 12.40 -3.93 4.85
C VAL A 67 13.91 -3.89 4.81
N ILE A 68 14.53 -5.03 4.49
CA ILE A 68 15.98 -5.15 4.36
C ILE A 68 16.29 -5.67 2.95
N ILE A 69 17.17 -4.97 2.24
CA ILE A 69 17.77 -5.47 0.98
C ILE A 69 19.20 -5.86 1.26
N ALA A 70 19.56 -7.12 0.98
CA ALA A 70 20.89 -7.66 1.27
C ALA A 70 21.36 -8.66 0.21
N ASN A 71 22.64 -9.03 0.27
CA ASN A 71 23.28 -9.95 -0.65
C ASN A 71 23.00 -11.41 -0.27
N GLY A 72 22.13 -12.05 -1.05
CA GLY A 72 21.77 -13.46 -0.84
C GLY A 72 22.88 -14.47 -1.18
N LYS A 73 24.02 -14.02 -1.76
CA LYS A 73 25.15 -14.90 -2.04
C LYS A 73 26.08 -15.10 -0.84
N LYS A 74 25.91 -14.31 0.21
CA LYS A 74 26.71 -14.43 1.45
C LYS A 74 26.19 -15.60 2.28
N ASP A 75 27.10 -16.42 2.77
CA ASP A 75 26.77 -17.51 3.67
C ASP A 75 26.18 -16.97 4.97
N ASN A 76 25.19 -17.68 5.50
CA ASN A 76 24.51 -17.31 6.76
C ASN A 76 23.93 -15.89 6.81
N ILE A 77 23.60 -15.29 5.65
CA ILE A 77 23.15 -13.90 5.58
C ILE A 77 21.94 -13.62 6.48
N LEU A 78 20.95 -14.52 6.52
CA LEU A 78 19.74 -14.31 7.31
C LEU A 78 20.02 -14.27 8.82
N PRO A 79 20.71 -15.24 9.45
CA PRO A 79 21.14 -15.13 10.84
C PRO A 79 21.95 -13.86 11.12
N MET A 80 22.85 -13.47 10.21
CA MET A 80 23.66 -12.26 10.38
C MET A 80 22.80 -10.98 10.35
N LEU A 81 21.81 -10.88 9.47
CA LEU A 81 20.92 -9.72 9.37
C LEU A 81 20.01 -9.55 10.59
N LEU A 82 19.65 -10.67 11.24
CA LEU A 82 18.71 -10.73 12.37
C LEU A 82 19.42 -10.70 13.72
N ALA A 83 20.74 -10.77 13.74
CA ALA A 83 21.52 -10.68 14.99
C ALA A 83 21.37 -9.29 15.61
N VAL A 84 21.32 -9.25 16.94
CA VAL A 84 21.37 -7.99 17.69
C VAL A 84 22.73 -7.34 17.42
N ASP A 85 22.75 -6.04 17.15
CA ASP A 85 23.95 -5.25 16.81
C ASP A 85 24.72 -5.72 15.56
N SER A 86 23.97 -6.18 14.54
CA SER A 86 24.54 -6.65 13.28
C SER A 86 25.15 -5.52 12.45
N ASP A 87 26.46 -5.62 12.18
CA ASP A 87 27.20 -4.74 11.25
C ASP A 87 27.08 -5.18 9.78
N THR A 88 26.27 -6.18 9.50
CA THR A 88 26.10 -6.71 8.14
C THR A 88 25.72 -5.60 7.16
N VAL A 89 26.50 -5.49 6.09
CA VAL A 89 26.25 -4.49 5.04
C VAL A 89 24.95 -4.84 4.31
N CYS A 90 23.97 -3.96 4.41
CA CYS A 90 22.66 -4.06 3.79
C CYS A 90 22.01 -2.68 3.74
N THR A 91 20.92 -2.54 3.00
CA THR A 91 20.04 -1.36 3.05
C THR A 91 18.80 -1.67 3.86
N ARG A 92 18.51 -0.85 4.86
CA ARG A 92 17.31 -0.93 5.71
C ARG A 92 16.37 0.21 5.37
N PHE A 93 15.12 -0.12 5.02
CA PHE A 93 14.04 0.85 4.91
C PHE A 93 13.38 0.98 6.29
N ILE A 94 13.39 2.20 6.81
CA ILE A 94 12.80 2.51 8.11
C ILE A 94 11.29 2.57 7.96
N PRO A 95 10.53 1.78 8.73
CA PRO A 95 9.08 1.75 8.61
C PRO A 95 8.44 3.07 9.01
N ALA A 96 7.31 3.40 8.39
CA ALA A 96 6.52 4.57 8.76
C ALA A 96 6.07 4.47 10.23
N SER A 97 6.16 5.59 10.96
CA SER A 97 5.84 5.65 12.40
C SER A 97 4.34 5.52 12.71
N LYS A 98 3.48 5.72 11.71
CA LYS A 98 2.02 5.57 11.80
C LYS A 98 1.55 4.55 10.75
N PRO A 99 1.64 3.26 11.01
CA PRO A 99 1.18 2.26 10.07
C PRO A 99 -0.35 2.33 9.91
N VAL A 100 -0.82 2.27 8.68
CA VAL A 100 -2.24 2.04 8.38
C VAL A 100 -2.66 0.69 9.00
N SER A 101 -3.90 0.56 9.48
CA SER A 101 -4.37 -0.71 10.07
C SER A 101 -4.23 -1.87 9.07
N SER A 102 -3.97 -3.08 9.57
CA SER A 102 -3.81 -4.27 8.71
C SER A 102 -5.04 -4.54 7.84
N VAL A 103 -6.23 -4.23 8.34
CA VAL A 103 -7.50 -4.35 7.60
C VAL A 103 -7.55 -3.36 6.45
N LYS A 104 -7.21 -2.09 6.68
CA LYS A 104 -7.17 -1.06 5.63
C LYS A 104 -6.14 -1.36 4.55
N LYS A 105 -4.99 -1.91 4.93
CA LYS A 105 -3.96 -2.37 3.97
C LYS A 105 -4.49 -3.49 3.09
N TRP A 106 -5.13 -4.48 3.69
CA TRP A 106 -5.73 -5.58 2.94
C TRP A 106 -6.79 -5.07 1.95
N ILE A 107 -7.65 -4.15 2.38
CA ILE A 107 -8.68 -3.51 1.52
C ILE A 107 -8.03 -2.74 0.37
N ALA A 108 -7.00 -1.91 0.63
CA ALA A 108 -6.28 -1.15 -0.39
C ALA A 108 -5.68 -2.04 -1.48
N HIS A 109 -5.16 -3.22 -1.10
CA HIS A 109 -4.59 -4.18 -2.05
C HIS A 109 -5.62 -5.13 -2.68
N SER A 110 -6.88 -5.03 -2.28
CA SER A 110 -7.96 -5.89 -2.77
C SER A 110 -8.79 -5.25 -3.89
N GLU A 111 -8.39 -4.11 -4.43
CA GLU A 111 -9.08 -3.40 -5.52
C GLU A 111 -9.37 -4.31 -6.73
N GLY A 112 -8.41 -5.16 -7.13
CA GLY A 112 -8.55 -6.12 -8.22
C GLY A 112 -9.60 -7.22 -7.97
N PHE A 113 -10.11 -7.34 -6.74
CA PHE A 113 -11.15 -8.31 -6.35
C PHE A 113 -12.49 -7.65 -6.09
N ALA A 114 -12.65 -6.36 -6.39
CA ALA A 114 -13.91 -5.65 -6.19
C ALA A 114 -15.05 -6.28 -7.01
N LYS A 115 -16.16 -6.58 -6.35
CA LYS A 115 -17.34 -7.21 -6.92
C LYS A 115 -18.36 -6.21 -7.46
N GLY A 116 -18.22 -4.92 -7.11
CA GLY A 116 -19.14 -3.88 -7.54
C GLY A 116 -18.61 -2.48 -7.29
N GLU A 117 -19.44 -1.51 -7.61
CA GLU A 117 -19.14 -0.08 -7.49
C GLU A 117 -20.26 0.64 -6.76
N ILE A 118 -19.88 1.54 -5.84
CA ILE A 118 -20.76 2.40 -5.06
C ILE A 118 -20.54 3.83 -5.51
N HIS A 119 -21.53 4.44 -6.15
CA HIS A 119 -21.47 5.83 -6.56
C HIS A 119 -22.05 6.72 -5.47
N ILE A 120 -21.32 7.77 -5.12
CA ILE A 120 -21.69 8.69 -4.03
C ILE A 120 -21.85 10.12 -4.54
N ASN A 121 -22.67 10.91 -3.84
CA ASN A 121 -22.87 12.32 -4.12
C ASN A 121 -21.73 13.19 -3.57
N LYS A 122 -21.65 14.46 -4.03
CA LYS A 122 -20.64 15.44 -3.60
C LYS A 122 -20.62 15.69 -2.10
N GLY A 123 -21.77 15.57 -1.43
CA GLY A 123 -21.86 15.72 0.02
C GLY A 123 -21.13 14.60 0.75
N ALA A 124 -21.33 13.36 0.30
CA ALA A 124 -20.63 12.20 0.84
C ALA A 124 -19.13 12.24 0.51
N GLU A 125 -18.75 12.58 -0.72
CA GLU A 125 -17.35 12.75 -1.12
C GLU A 125 -16.64 13.78 -0.22
N LYS A 126 -17.23 14.95 -0.04
CA LYS A 126 -16.69 16.00 0.86
C LYS A 126 -16.55 15.52 2.31
N ALA A 127 -17.49 14.71 2.79
CA ALA A 127 -17.44 14.15 4.14
C ALA A 127 -16.32 13.12 4.30
N LEU A 128 -16.11 12.28 3.29
CA LEU A 128 -15.09 11.23 3.27
C LEU A 128 -13.66 11.80 3.17
N THR A 129 -13.48 12.86 2.38
CA THR A 129 -12.17 13.52 2.19
C THR A 129 -11.81 14.50 3.31
N ALA A 130 -12.72 14.74 4.26
CA ALA A 130 -12.45 15.57 5.43
C ALA A 130 -11.47 14.89 6.41
N PRO A 131 -10.70 15.65 7.22
CA PRO A 131 -9.72 15.08 8.17
C PRO A 131 -10.29 14.12 9.21
N LYS A 132 -11.60 14.12 9.41
CA LYS A 132 -12.30 13.26 10.38
C LYS A 132 -12.70 11.95 9.72
N ALA A 133 -12.37 10.83 10.36
CA ALA A 133 -12.80 9.50 9.92
C ALA A 133 -14.33 9.46 9.75
N THR A 134 -14.79 9.09 8.56
CA THR A 134 -16.20 9.07 8.18
C THR A 134 -16.50 7.80 7.40
N SER A 135 -17.68 7.23 7.64
CA SER A 135 -18.20 6.03 6.96
C SER A 135 -19.02 6.40 5.72
N VAL A 136 -19.13 5.48 4.76
CA VAL A 136 -20.06 5.62 3.63
C VAL A 136 -21.47 5.29 4.12
N LEU A 137 -22.34 6.30 4.15
CA LEU A 137 -23.74 6.15 4.56
C LEU A 137 -24.65 6.02 3.32
N LEU A 138 -25.70 5.22 3.41
CA LEU A 138 -26.66 4.99 2.33
C LEU A 138 -27.35 6.28 1.86
N VAL A 139 -27.51 7.29 2.72
CA VAL A 139 -28.04 8.62 2.35
C VAL A 139 -27.16 9.35 1.35
N GLY A 140 -25.85 9.05 1.30
CA GLY A 140 -24.90 9.64 0.37
C GLY A 140 -24.72 8.83 -0.91
N VAL A 141 -25.29 7.64 -1.01
CA VAL A 141 -25.19 6.76 -2.16
C VAL A 141 -26.24 7.15 -3.20
N THR A 142 -25.82 7.24 -4.47
CA THR A 142 -26.69 7.58 -5.61
C THR A 142 -27.02 6.36 -6.47
N ARG A 143 -26.05 5.43 -6.62
CA ARG A 143 -26.17 4.25 -7.47
C ARG A 143 -25.25 3.14 -6.97
N ILE A 144 -25.68 1.88 -7.20
CA ILE A 144 -24.91 0.67 -6.90
C ILE A 144 -24.87 -0.22 -8.13
N GLU A 145 -23.68 -0.58 -8.58
CA GLU A 145 -23.43 -1.47 -9.72
C GLU A 145 -22.74 -2.76 -9.27
N GLY A 146 -22.95 -3.84 -10.04
CA GLY A 146 -22.42 -5.17 -9.74
C GLY A 146 -23.23 -5.91 -8.67
N ASP A 147 -22.92 -7.20 -8.50
CA ASP A 147 -23.55 -8.08 -7.52
C ASP A 147 -22.50 -8.52 -6.51
N PHE A 148 -22.73 -8.15 -5.27
CA PHE A 148 -21.83 -8.42 -4.15
C PHE A 148 -22.62 -8.87 -2.92
N GLU A 149 -21.97 -9.65 -2.10
CA GLU A 149 -22.46 -10.07 -0.80
C GLU A 149 -21.89 -9.19 0.31
N LYS A 150 -22.46 -9.31 1.49
CA LYS A 150 -21.89 -8.70 2.69
C LYS A 150 -20.43 -9.16 2.86
N ASP A 151 -19.57 -8.25 3.29
CA ASP A 151 -18.13 -8.40 3.48
C ASP A 151 -17.30 -8.49 2.17
N ASP A 152 -17.94 -8.35 0.99
CA ASP A 152 -17.23 -8.18 -0.28
C ASP A 152 -16.58 -6.79 -0.41
N ILE A 153 -15.53 -6.73 -1.22
CA ILE A 153 -14.85 -5.47 -1.57
C ILE A 153 -15.58 -4.81 -2.74
N VAL A 154 -15.78 -3.49 -2.62
CA VAL A 154 -16.37 -2.65 -3.67
C VAL A 154 -15.55 -1.38 -3.87
N LYS A 155 -15.61 -0.82 -5.08
CA LYS A 155 -15.04 0.48 -5.40
C LYS A 155 -15.98 1.59 -4.99
N ILE A 156 -15.42 2.73 -4.61
CA ILE A 156 -16.18 3.94 -4.32
C ILE A 156 -15.89 4.96 -5.41
N MET A 157 -16.94 5.35 -6.12
CA MET A 157 -16.89 6.24 -7.26
C MET A 157 -17.55 7.57 -6.90
N ASN A 158 -16.96 8.70 -7.30
CA ASN A 158 -17.59 10.00 -7.18
C ASN A 158 -18.60 10.25 -8.33
N GLU A 159 -19.25 11.41 -8.36
CA GLU A 159 -20.23 11.78 -9.41
C GLU A 159 -19.60 11.88 -10.80
N GLU A 160 -18.31 12.20 -10.88
CA GLU A 160 -17.55 12.28 -12.13
C GLU A 160 -17.11 10.89 -12.65
N GLY A 161 -17.41 9.81 -11.93
CA GLY A 161 -17.00 8.45 -12.28
C GLY A 161 -15.54 8.15 -11.99
N VAL A 162 -14.90 8.94 -11.13
CA VAL A 162 -13.53 8.70 -10.67
C VAL A 162 -13.58 7.85 -9.41
N GLN A 163 -12.77 6.81 -9.36
CA GLN A 163 -12.57 6.03 -8.14
C GLN A 163 -11.85 6.90 -7.11
N ILE A 164 -12.38 6.94 -5.90
CA ILE A 164 -11.81 7.68 -4.76
C ILE A 164 -11.42 6.77 -3.60
N GLY A 165 -11.63 5.47 -3.75
CA GLY A 165 -11.26 4.49 -2.76
C GLY A 165 -11.93 3.15 -2.94
N VAL A 166 -11.69 2.26 -1.97
CA VAL A 166 -12.27 0.92 -1.88
C VAL A 166 -12.72 0.62 -0.45
N GLY A 167 -13.69 -0.26 -0.30
CA GLY A 167 -14.17 -0.63 1.03
C GLY A 167 -14.86 -1.99 1.07
N CYS A 168 -15.01 -2.52 2.29
CA CYS A 168 -15.72 -3.76 2.56
C CYS A 168 -17.15 -3.43 3.01
N THR A 169 -18.16 -4.01 2.33
CA THR A 169 -19.56 -3.69 2.54
C THR A 169 -20.15 -4.38 3.78
N ALA A 170 -21.10 -3.72 4.45
CA ALA A 170 -21.87 -4.31 5.54
C ALA A 170 -23.23 -4.90 5.09
N TYR A 171 -23.56 -4.79 3.80
CA TYR A 171 -24.79 -5.21 3.17
C TYR A 171 -24.50 -6.01 1.89
N ASP A 172 -25.42 -6.85 1.46
CA ASP A 172 -25.45 -7.33 0.09
C ASP A 172 -25.98 -6.25 -0.87
N SER A 173 -25.76 -6.46 -2.17
CA SER A 173 -26.12 -5.48 -3.20
C SER A 173 -27.64 -5.25 -3.31
N GLU A 174 -28.47 -6.27 -3.09
CA GLU A 174 -29.93 -6.14 -3.19
C GLU A 174 -30.51 -5.32 -2.03
N GLU A 175 -30.04 -5.61 -0.81
CA GLU A 175 -30.46 -4.89 0.39
C GLU A 175 -30.00 -3.44 0.31
N ALA A 176 -28.74 -3.20 -0.08
CA ALA A 176 -28.18 -1.87 -0.22
C ALA A 176 -28.95 -1.02 -1.25
N ARG A 177 -29.31 -1.60 -2.42
CA ARG A 177 -30.10 -0.89 -3.45
C ARG A 177 -31.48 -0.45 -2.94
N LYS A 178 -32.15 -1.28 -2.12
CA LYS A 178 -33.48 -0.96 -1.52
C LYS A 178 -33.41 0.17 -0.50
N GLN A 179 -32.24 0.44 0.04
CA GLN A 179 -32.03 1.39 1.14
C GLN A 179 -31.27 2.67 0.71
N ILE A 180 -30.98 2.83 -0.60
CA ILE A 180 -30.36 4.06 -1.12
C ILE A 180 -31.15 5.29 -0.68
N GLY A 181 -30.44 6.31 -0.22
CA GLY A 181 -31.02 7.58 0.23
C GLY A 181 -31.65 7.57 1.63
N GLN A 182 -31.74 6.41 2.28
CA GLN A 182 -32.32 6.33 3.64
C GLN A 182 -31.30 6.81 4.69
N ARG A 183 -31.85 7.35 5.78
CA ARG A 183 -31.11 7.84 6.95
C ARG A 183 -31.27 6.88 8.13
N ASP A 184 -30.42 7.07 9.14
CA ASP A 184 -30.46 6.36 10.42
C ASP A 184 -30.26 4.83 10.31
N LEU A 185 -29.60 4.39 9.23
CA LEU A 185 -29.17 3.02 9.02
C LEU A 185 -27.70 2.84 9.38
N LYS A 186 -27.30 1.58 9.54
CA LYS A 186 -25.86 1.24 9.66
C LYS A 186 -25.13 1.73 8.43
N PRO A 187 -23.84 2.14 8.55
CA PRO A 187 -23.04 2.48 7.39
C PRO A 187 -22.99 1.35 6.37
N LEU A 188 -23.05 1.70 5.07
CA LEU A 188 -22.81 0.75 4.00
C LEU A 188 -21.37 0.25 4.04
N ILE A 189 -20.41 1.16 4.31
CA ILE A 189 -19.01 0.84 4.57
C ILE A 189 -18.57 1.61 5.81
N HIS A 190 -18.15 0.88 6.85
CA HIS A 190 -17.65 1.49 8.07
C HIS A 190 -16.24 2.06 7.84
N TYR A 191 -15.89 3.18 8.50
CA TYR A 191 -14.58 3.84 8.33
C TYR A 191 -13.37 2.94 8.63
N ASP A 192 -13.51 1.92 9.47
CA ASP A 192 -12.44 0.95 9.74
C ASP A 192 -12.18 0.00 8.56
N TYR A 193 -13.17 -0.17 7.69
CA TYR A 193 -13.15 -1.01 6.50
C TYR A 193 -13.15 -0.20 5.21
N LEU A 194 -12.69 1.05 5.28
CA LEU A 194 -12.63 2.01 4.18
C LEU A 194 -11.18 2.45 3.97
N TYR A 195 -10.72 2.39 2.74
CA TYR A 195 -9.48 2.99 2.27
C TYR A 195 -9.81 4.03 1.19
N LEU A 196 -9.23 5.23 1.31
CA LEU A 196 -9.34 6.32 0.32
C LEU A 196 -7.96 6.52 -0.32
N ASP A 197 -7.95 6.75 -1.63
CA ASP A 197 -6.77 6.95 -2.46
C ASP A 197 -6.08 8.29 -2.18
#